data_edfbd75e334c1b9dc90b446a78795c6a
#
_entry.id   edfbd75e334c1b9dc90b446a78795c6a
#
_cell.length_a   1.000
_cell.length_b   1.000
_cell.length_c   1.000
_cell.angle_alpha   90.00
_cell.angle_beta   90.00
_cell.angle_gamma   90.00
#
_symmetry.space_group_name_H-M   'P 1'
#
loop_
_entity.id
_entity.type
_entity.pdbx_description
1 polymer ?
#
loop_
_entity_poly.entity_id
_entity_poly.type
_entity_poly.pdbx_seq_one_letter_code
_entity_poly.pdbx_strand_id
1 'polypeptide(L)'
;IYADYGDNAVTLPEYRAKYSASWAASGMRALHGATGQYLTWDDHEVFNNWNPETTSRARVAAARQAFFEHRATRRNADDRDRIWRSFRWGRTAEVFILDCRGERRPSTRSEDPSRSSVYISRAQMDWLKSGLRASPCVFKFIVNSVPIVDRGGADSDNWNGYASQRREILNHIDN
;
A
#
# COMPACT_ATOMS: atom_id res chain seq x y z
N ILE A 1 9.89 6.30 -0.83
CA ILE A 1 11.14 6.10 -0.08
C ILE A 1 10.98 4.80 0.65
N TYR A 2 11.85 3.90 0.35
CA TYR A 2 11.79 2.52 0.73
C TYR A 2 12.77 2.26 1.88
N ALA A 3 12.30 1.61 2.92
CA ALA A 3 13.18 1.11 3.96
C ALA A 3 13.27 -0.39 3.81
N ASP A 4 14.38 -0.88 3.33
CA ASP A 4 14.65 -2.30 3.25
C ASP A 4 15.07 -2.81 4.64
N TYR A 5 14.19 -3.55 5.29
CA TYR A 5 14.46 -4.07 6.63
C TYR A 5 15.25 -5.36 6.63
N GLY A 6 15.41 -6.02 5.51
CA GLY A 6 15.78 -7.42 5.48
C GLY A 6 14.72 -8.29 6.18
N ASP A 7 14.76 -9.58 5.97
CA ASP A 7 13.69 -10.49 6.37
C ASP A 7 13.73 -10.95 7.84
N ASN A 8 14.63 -10.43 8.64
CA ASN A 8 14.93 -10.94 9.99
C ASN A 8 14.19 -10.26 11.15
N ALA A 9 13.51 -9.12 10.91
CA ALA A 9 12.72 -8.47 11.94
C ALA A 9 11.39 -9.22 12.15
N VAL A 10 11.04 -9.49 13.40
CA VAL A 10 9.81 -10.20 13.81
C VAL A 10 9.06 -9.44 14.89
N THR A 11 9.79 -8.80 15.79
CA THR A 11 9.26 -8.09 16.95
C THR A 11 9.23 -6.58 16.74
N LEU A 12 8.40 -5.88 17.51
CA LEU A 12 8.31 -4.42 17.46
C LEU A 12 9.66 -3.72 17.73
N PRO A 13 10.47 -4.10 18.72
CA PRO A 13 11.81 -3.51 18.91
C PRO A 13 12.72 -3.67 17.69
N GLU A 14 12.69 -4.84 17.02
CA GLU A 14 13.51 -5.09 15.84
C GLU A 14 13.08 -4.20 14.67
N TYR A 15 11.77 -4.05 14.40
CA TYR A 15 11.27 -3.12 13.38
C TYR A 15 11.64 -1.67 13.71
N ARG A 16 11.49 -1.22 14.95
CA ARG A 16 11.92 0.11 15.39
C ARG A 16 13.40 0.36 15.15
N ALA A 17 14.25 -0.64 15.44
CA ALA A 17 15.69 -0.56 15.19
C ALA A 17 16.02 -0.37 13.70
N LYS A 18 15.30 -1.07 12.80
CA LYS A 18 15.47 -0.90 11.35
C LYS A 18 15.07 0.51 10.88
N TYR A 19 13.94 1.04 11.35
CA TYR A 19 13.57 2.42 11.07
C TYR A 19 14.61 3.42 11.57
N SER A 20 15.08 3.25 12.82
CA SER A 20 16.10 4.12 13.40
C SER A 20 17.38 4.11 12.58
N ALA A 21 17.82 2.94 12.11
CA ALA A 21 18.99 2.80 11.26
C ALA A 21 18.80 3.53 9.89
N SER A 22 17.64 3.38 9.26
CA SER A 22 17.32 4.11 8.02
C SER A 22 17.31 5.63 8.23
N TRP A 23 16.75 6.10 9.35
CA TRP A 23 16.69 7.53 9.67
C TRP A 23 18.04 8.12 10.10
N ALA A 24 19.01 7.28 10.47
CA ALA A 24 20.37 7.73 10.77
C ALA A 24 21.09 8.33 9.55
N ALA A 25 20.71 7.94 8.34
CA ALA A 25 21.25 8.50 7.10
C ALA A 25 20.88 9.99 6.96
N SER A 26 21.90 10.85 6.75
CA SER A 26 21.71 12.30 6.69
C SER A 26 20.76 12.75 5.59
N GLY A 27 20.84 12.13 4.40
CA GLY A 27 19.93 12.39 3.28
C GLY A 27 18.46 12.09 3.60
N MET A 28 18.20 10.99 4.32
CA MET A 28 16.85 10.65 4.76
C MET A 28 16.29 11.67 5.76
N ARG A 29 17.10 12.09 6.74
CA ARG A 29 16.69 13.14 7.69
C ARG A 29 16.43 14.46 7.00
N ALA A 30 17.29 14.87 6.07
CA ALA A 30 17.12 16.10 5.32
C ALA A 30 15.81 16.08 4.50
N LEU A 31 15.53 14.98 3.78
CA LEU A 31 14.31 14.83 3.00
C LEU A 31 13.05 14.88 3.87
N HIS A 32 13.02 14.10 4.95
CA HIS A 32 11.87 14.08 5.85
C HIS A 32 11.64 15.39 6.61
N GLY A 33 12.71 16.16 6.86
CA GLY A 33 12.61 17.48 7.50
C GLY A 33 12.22 18.60 6.53
N ALA A 34 12.41 18.41 5.21
CA ALA A 34 12.19 19.44 4.20
C ALA A 34 10.86 19.34 3.45
N THR A 35 10.25 18.15 3.39
CA THR A 35 9.06 17.94 2.54
C THR A 35 7.98 17.13 3.25
N GLY A 36 6.71 17.47 2.99
CA GLY A 36 5.59 16.58 3.27
C GLY A 36 5.62 15.36 2.37
N GLN A 37 5.16 14.22 2.87
CA GLN A 37 5.19 12.95 2.14
C GLN A 37 3.84 12.26 2.18
N TYR A 38 3.44 11.70 1.05
CA TYR A 38 2.34 10.74 0.96
C TYR A 38 2.94 9.33 0.91
N LEU A 39 2.55 8.48 1.84
CA LEU A 39 3.22 7.22 2.08
C LEU A 39 2.23 6.06 2.08
N THR A 40 2.63 4.97 1.48
CA THR A 40 2.09 3.63 1.70
C THR A 40 3.25 2.70 2.04
N TRP A 41 2.94 1.52 2.51
CA TRP A 41 3.94 0.48 2.70
C TRP A 41 4.02 -0.46 1.49
N ASP A 42 5.07 -1.26 1.43
CA ASP A 42 5.21 -2.37 0.52
C ASP A 42 5.54 -3.66 1.31
N ASP A 43 6.25 -4.58 0.74
CA ASP A 43 6.52 -5.86 1.39
C ASP A 43 7.62 -5.77 2.45
N HIS A 44 8.72 -5.10 2.19
CA HIS A 44 9.84 -5.02 3.12
C HIS A 44 9.59 -4.17 4.38
N GLU A 45 8.46 -3.53 4.50
CA GLU A 45 7.98 -3.00 5.79
C GLU A 45 7.62 -4.12 6.78
N VAL A 46 7.44 -5.36 6.28
CA VAL A 46 7.25 -6.58 7.08
C VAL A 46 8.35 -7.60 6.78
N PHE A 47 8.40 -8.14 5.57
CA PHE A 47 9.48 -8.92 4.95
C PHE A 47 9.16 -9.20 3.47
N ASN A 48 10.16 -9.65 2.70
CA ASN A 48 10.01 -9.90 1.27
C ASN A 48 8.77 -10.76 0.94
N ASN A 49 7.93 -10.24 0.08
CA ASN A 49 6.72 -10.89 -0.44
C ASN A 49 5.69 -11.37 0.60
N TRP A 50 5.70 -10.80 1.82
CA TRP A 50 4.73 -11.19 2.85
C TRP A 50 3.28 -11.05 2.38
N ASN A 51 2.40 -11.82 2.98
CA ASN A 51 0.96 -11.70 2.77
C ASN A 51 0.19 -12.04 4.05
N PRO A 52 -1.04 -11.51 4.22
CA PRO A 52 -1.82 -11.68 5.44
C PRO A 52 -2.39 -13.10 5.65
N GLU A 53 -2.36 -13.97 4.63
CA GLU A 53 -2.88 -15.34 4.76
C GLU A 53 -1.89 -16.26 5.49
N THR A 54 -0.58 -16.03 5.33
CA THR A 54 0.46 -16.91 5.88
C THR A 54 1.33 -16.25 6.95
N THR A 55 1.32 -14.91 7.04
CA THR A 55 2.12 -14.18 8.03
C THR A 55 1.40 -14.08 9.36
N SER A 56 2.11 -14.33 10.47
CA SER A 56 1.49 -14.23 11.80
C SER A 56 0.96 -12.83 12.06
N ARG A 57 -0.23 -12.73 12.63
CA ARG A 57 -0.87 -11.45 12.96
C ARG A 57 -0.01 -10.59 13.89
N ALA A 58 0.71 -11.22 14.81
CA ALA A 58 1.61 -10.53 15.74
C ALA A 58 2.76 -9.83 15.00
N ARG A 59 3.37 -10.49 14.01
CA ARG A 59 4.43 -9.90 13.18
C ARG A 59 3.90 -8.71 12.36
N VAL A 60 2.77 -8.87 11.70
CA VAL A 60 2.14 -7.77 10.92
C VAL A 60 1.79 -6.59 11.83
N ALA A 61 1.23 -6.85 13.02
CA ALA A 61 0.89 -5.81 13.97
C ALA A 61 2.13 -5.04 14.46
N ALA A 62 3.23 -5.74 14.76
CA ALA A 62 4.49 -5.13 15.17
C ALA A 62 5.07 -4.24 14.06
N ALA A 63 5.12 -4.74 12.81
CA ALA A 63 5.59 -4.00 11.65
C ALA A 63 4.73 -2.75 11.39
N ARG A 64 3.40 -2.90 11.39
CA ARG A 64 2.44 -1.81 11.18
C ARG A 64 2.54 -0.75 12.28
N GLN A 65 2.73 -1.16 13.53
CA GLN A 65 2.95 -0.22 14.62
C GLN A 65 4.22 0.59 14.39
N ALA A 66 5.34 -0.05 14.05
CA ALA A 66 6.59 0.62 13.75
C ALA A 66 6.46 1.56 12.55
N PHE A 67 5.73 1.17 11.50
CA PHE A 67 5.42 2.02 10.36
C PHE A 67 4.73 3.32 10.79
N PHE A 68 3.66 3.24 11.56
CA PHE A 68 2.95 4.43 12.02
C PHE A 68 3.72 5.29 13.02
N GLU A 69 4.65 4.72 13.77
CA GLU A 69 5.50 5.47 14.70
C GLU A 69 6.61 6.26 13.99
N HIS A 70 7.11 5.76 12.86
CA HIS A 70 8.26 6.34 12.15
C HIS A 70 7.89 7.06 10.85
N ARG A 71 6.67 6.96 10.40
CA ARG A 71 6.18 7.66 9.22
C ARG A 71 5.16 8.72 9.62
N ALA A 72 5.25 9.91 9.02
CA ALA A 72 4.34 11.02 9.29
C ALA A 72 2.92 10.74 8.73
N THR A 73 2.38 9.57 9.09
CA THR A 73 1.10 9.07 8.62
C THR A 73 0.15 8.92 9.81
N ARG A 74 -0.89 9.77 9.87
CA ARG A 74 -1.89 9.70 10.95
C ARG A 74 -2.68 8.39 10.85
N ARG A 75 -2.89 7.71 11.98
CA ARG A 75 -3.82 6.58 12.05
C ARG A 75 -5.24 7.04 11.75
N ASN A 76 -5.98 6.23 11.01
CA ASN A 76 -7.39 6.49 10.78
C ASN A 76 -8.18 6.38 12.10
N ALA A 77 -9.20 7.22 12.30
CA ALA A 77 -9.96 7.25 13.55
C ALA A 77 -10.88 6.03 13.70
N ASP A 78 -11.50 5.61 12.58
CA ASP A 78 -12.49 4.53 12.58
C ASP A 78 -11.84 3.15 12.46
N ASP A 79 -10.68 3.08 11.79
CA ASP A 79 -9.90 1.86 11.60
C ASP A 79 -8.41 2.19 11.73
N ARG A 80 -7.85 1.94 12.90
CA ARG A 80 -6.46 2.30 13.24
C ARG A 80 -5.41 1.55 12.43
N ASP A 81 -5.80 0.47 11.78
CA ASP A 81 -4.92 -0.37 10.98
C ASP A 81 -4.98 -0.04 9.49
N ARG A 82 -5.96 0.74 9.06
CA ARG A 82 -6.16 1.13 7.68
C ARG A 82 -5.08 2.10 7.20
N ILE A 83 -4.36 1.72 6.17
CA ILE A 83 -3.32 2.54 5.53
C ILE A 83 -3.89 3.35 4.36
N TRP A 84 -4.76 2.75 3.55
CA TRP A 84 -5.32 3.42 2.37
C TRP A 84 -6.20 4.62 2.75
N ARG A 85 -6.01 5.74 1.99
CA ARG A 85 -6.62 7.05 2.25
C ARG A 85 -6.52 7.97 1.04
N SER A 86 -7.20 9.11 1.07
CA SER A 86 -7.00 10.17 0.07
C SER A 86 -6.67 11.51 0.72
N PHE A 87 -6.05 12.37 -0.10
CA PHE A 87 -5.75 13.75 0.24
C PHE A 87 -6.12 14.65 -0.93
N ARG A 88 -6.73 15.80 -0.63
CA ARG A 88 -7.20 16.73 -1.64
C ARG A 88 -6.51 18.08 -1.52
N TRP A 89 -6.10 18.63 -2.67
CA TRP A 89 -5.53 19.96 -2.83
C TRP A 89 -6.50 20.85 -3.60
N GLY A 90 -7.45 21.44 -2.86
CA GLY A 90 -8.51 22.27 -3.42
C GLY A 90 -9.30 21.53 -4.51
N ARG A 91 -9.38 22.11 -5.72
CA ARG A 91 -10.00 21.50 -6.91
C ARG A 91 -8.98 21.03 -7.94
N THR A 92 -7.69 21.16 -7.64
CA THR A 92 -6.63 20.84 -8.59
C THR A 92 -6.31 19.35 -8.58
N ALA A 93 -6.04 18.77 -7.42
CA ALA A 93 -5.55 17.39 -7.33
C ALA A 93 -6.14 16.63 -6.15
N GLU A 94 -6.41 15.35 -6.35
CA GLU A 94 -6.69 14.39 -5.28
C GLU A 94 -5.80 13.17 -5.44
N VAL A 95 -5.18 12.76 -4.34
CA VAL A 95 -4.24 11.62 -4.27
C VAL A 95 -4.92 10.49 -3.52
N PHE A 96 -5.12 9.35 -4.16
CA PHE A 96 -5.65 8.12 -3.58
C PHE A 96 -4.49 7.16 -3.33
N ILE A 97 -4.23 6.85 -2.07
CA ILE A 97 -3.14 5.97 -1.65
C ILE A 97 -3.70 4.60 -1.34
N LEU A 98 -3.19 3.57 -1.98
CA LEU A 98 -3.63 2.19 -1.81
C LEU A 98 -2.75 1.42 -0.82
N ASP A 99 -3.34 0.44 -0.16
CA ASP A 99 -2.64 -0.65 0.54
C ASP A 99 -2.69 -1.91 -0.33
N CYS A 100 -1.62 -2.17 -1.05
CA CYS A 100 -1.49 -3.33 -1.94
C CYS A 100 -0.95 -4.58 -1.23
N ARG A 101 -0.73 -4.54 0.08
CA ARG A 101 -0.14 -5.65 0.84
C ARG A 101 -1.05 -6.19 1.94
N GLY A 102 -1.63 -5.31 2.74
CA GLY A 102 -2.35 -5.69 3.96
C GLY A 102 -3.66 -6.46 3.75
N GLU A 103 -4.23 -6.41 2.56
CA GLU A 103 -5.55 -6.97 2.27
C GLU A 103 -5.55 -8.05 1.18
N ARG A 104 -4.39 -8.30 0.55
CA ARG A 104 -4.29 -9.25 -0.57
C ARG A 104 -4.49 -10.70 -0.13
N ARG A 105 -5.05 -11.50 -1.04
CA ARG A 105 -5.29 -12.93 -0.84
C ARG A 105 -4.62 -13.76 -1.94
N PRO A 106 -3.34 -14.13 -1.79
CA PRO A 106 -2.62 -14.93 -2.78
C PRO A 106 -3.27 -16.27 -3.14
N SER A 107 -4.07 -16.85 -2.23
CA SER A 107 -4.87 -18.06 -2.52
C SER A 107 -5.91 -17.87 -3.64
N THR A 108 -6.31 -16.62 -3.90
CA THR A 108 -7.28 -16.27 -4.95
C THR A 108 -6.63 -15.82 -6.27
N ARG A 109 -5.31 -15.84 -6.34
CA ARG A 109 -4.56 -15.35 -7.51
C ARG A 109 -4.99 -16.00 -8.81
N SER A 110 -5.16 -15.19 -9.85
CA SER A 110 -5.46 -15.65 -11.20
C SER A 110 -5.07 -14.61 -12.24
N GLU A 111 -4.42 -15.04 -13.31
CA GLU A 111 -4.20 -14.25 -14.53
C GLU A 111 -5.45 -14.19 -15.40
N ASP A 112 -6.41 -15.09 -15.20
CA ASP A 112 -7.67 -15.09 -15.89
C ASP A 112 -8.60 -14.05 -15.24
N PRO A 113 -8.94 -12.97 -15.94
CA PRO A 113 -9.77 -11.90 -15.39
C PRO A 113 -11.25 -12.29 -15.23
N SER A 114 -11.67 -13.45 -15.72
CA SER A 114 -13.01 -13.99 -15.44
C SER A 114 -13.09 -14.65 -14.05
N ARG A 115 -11.96 -15.00 -13.46
CA ARG A 115 -11.85 -15.59 -12.12
C ARG A 115 -11.67 -14.51 -11.07
N SER A 116 -12.48 -14.55 -10.03
CA SER A 116 -12.37 -13.61 -8.90
C SER A 116 -11.01 -13.73 -8.20
N SER A 117 -10.33 -12.61 -8.06
CA SER A 117 -9.06 -12.51 -7.32
C SER A 117 -9.11 -11.28 -6.40
N VAL A 118 -8.37 -11.31 -5.27
CA VAL A 118 -8.39 -10.25 -4.25
C VAL A 118 -6.98 -9.73 -4.00
N TYR A 119 -6.68 -8.57 -4.59
CA TYR A 119 -5.45 -7.82 -4.33
C TYR A 119 -5.64 -6.72 -3.30
N ILE A 120 -6.77 -6.06 -3.34
CA ILE A 120 -7.26 -5.12 -2.32
C ILE A 120 -8.64 -5.58 -1.86
N SER A 121 -9.04 -5.23 -0.65
CA SER A 121 -10.37 -5.59 -0.14
C SER A 121 -11.49 -4.96 -0.98
N ARG A 122 -12.69 -5.54 -0.90
CA ARG A 122 -13.86 -4.94 -1.54
C ARG A 122 -14.14 -3.53 -1.02
N ALA A 123 -13.94 -3.31 0.28
CA ALA A 123 -14.12 -2.01 0.90
C ALA A 123 -13.15 -0.95 0.32
N GLN A 124 -11.87 -1.32 0.14
CA GLN A 124 -10.88 -0.43 -0.48
C GLN A 124 -11.20 -0.16 -1.97
N MET A 125 -11.62 -1.19 -2.72
CA MET A 125 -12.03 -1.06 -4.12
C MET A 125 -13.21 -0.11 -4.28
N ASP A 126 -14.26 -0.29 -3.47
CA ASP A 126 -15.48 0.54 -3.53
C ASP A 126 -15.19 1.99 -3.11
N TRP A 127 -14.35 2.17 -2.09
CA TRP A 127 -13.87 3.48 -1.68
C TRP A 127 -13.11 4.18 -2.81
N LEU A 128 -12.17 3.49 -3.47
CA LEU A 128 -11.40 4.05 -4.58
C LEU A 128 -12.32 4.48 -5.72
N LYS A 129 -13.17 3.58 -6.19
CA LYS A 129 -14.09 3.84 -7.31
C LYS A 129 -15.06 4.98 -7.01
N SER A 130 -15.63 4.99 -5.80
CA SER A 130 -16.53 6.06 -5.36
C SER A 130 -15.80 7.40 -5.24
N GLY A 131 -14.58 7.39 -4.69
CA GLY A 131 -13.76 8.58 -4.56
C GLY A 131 -13.35 9.17 -5.91
N LEU A 132 -12.90 8.33 -6.85
CA LEU A 132 -12.56 8.77 -8.21
C LEU A 132 -13.74 9.43 -8.92
N ARG A 133 -14.94 8.85 -8.79
CA ARG A 133 -16.18 9.38 -9.39
C ARG A 133 -16.62 10.69 -8.74
N ALA A 134 -16.55 10.78 -7.41
CA ALA A 134 -17.03 11.93 -6.65
C ALA A 134 -16.02 13.10 -6.62
N SER A 135 -14.77 12.85 -6.97
CA SER A 135 -13.72 13.87 -6.91
C SER A 135 -13.96 15.00 -7.91
N PRO A 136 -14.07 16.25 -7.44
CA PRO A 136 -14.19 17.42 -8.33
C PRO A 136 -12.85 17.89 -8.90
N CYS A 137 -11.75 17.18 -8.58
CA CYS A 137 -10.39 17.59 -8.95
C CYS A 137 -10.09 17.28 -10.41
N VAL A 138 -9.30 18.18 -11.02
CA VAL A 138 -8.81 18.02 -12.40
C VAL A 138 -7.91 16.80 -12.51
N PHE A 139 -6.96 16.68 -11.57
CA PHE A 139 -6.04 15.56 -11.53
C PHE A 139 -6.39 14.59 -10.39
N LYS A 140 -6.41 13.30 -10.72
CA LYS A 140 -6.59 12.22 -9.76
C LYS A 140 -5.39 11.29 -9.86
N PHE A 141 -4.65 11.17 -8.77
CA PHE A 141 -3.47 10.31 -8.68
C PHE A 141 -3.79 9.07 -7.88
N ILE A 142 -3.52 7.89 -8.44
CA ILE A 142 -3.57 6.62 -7.71
C ILE A 142 -2.14 6.23 -7.38
N VAL A 143 -1.81 6.23 -6.09
CA VAL A 143 -0.48 5.87 -5.58
C VAL A 143 -0.56 4.46 -5.00
N ASN A 144 0.26 3.58 -5.53
CA ASN A 144 0.39 2.21 -5.05
C ASN A 144 1.85 1.76 -5.10
N SER A 145 2.20 0.73 -4.34
CA SER A 145 3.59 0.31 -4.16
C SER A 145 4.12 -0.58 -5.29
N VAL A 146 3.24 -1.10 -6.15
CA VAL A 146 3.58 -2.07 -7.20
C VAL A 146 3.02 -1.66 -8.56
N PRO A 147 3.69 -2.02 -9.68
CA PRO A 147 3.20 -1.68 -11.02
C PRO A 147 1.83 -2.29 -11.32
N ILE A 148 0.90 -1.46 -11.85
CA ILE A 148 -0.42 -1.91 -12.32
C ILE A 148 -0.38 -2.31 -13.80
N VAL A 149 0.63 -1.90 -14.54
CA VAL A 149 0.80 -2.26 -15.95
C VAL A 149 1.03 -3.76 -16.12
N ASP A 150 0.55 -4.30 -17.23
CA ASP A 150 0.82 -5.69 -17.60
C ASP A 150 2.28 -5.85 -18.02
N ARG A 151 2.99 -6.70 -17.31
CA ARG A 151 4.40 -6.99 -17.58
C ARG A 151 4.60 -8.41 -18.15
N GLY A 152 3.50 -9.14 -18.36
CA GLY A 152 3.52 -10.56 -18.71
C GLY A 152 3.94 -11.44 -17.52
N GLY A 153 3.45 -12.67 -17.52
CA GLY A 153 3.75 -13.67 -16.49
C GLY A 153 2.96 -13.53 -15.19
N ALA A 154 2.80 -14.69 -14.53
CA ALA A 154 2.06 -14.84 -13.27
C ALA A 154 2.88 -14.37 -12.06
N ASP A 155 3.28 -13.15 -12.02
CA ASP A 155 3.91 -12.64 -10.80
C ASP A 155 2.87 -12.45 -9.70
N SER A 156 3.01 -13.22 -8.63
CA SER A 156 2.10 -13.20 -7.49
C SER A 156 2.18 -11.93 -6.67
N ASP A 157 3.21 -11.15 -6.90
CA ASP A 157 3.55 -10.04 -6.04
C ASP A 157 2.93 -8.72 -6.51
N ASN A 158 2.48 -8.66 -7.75
CA ASN A 158 1.89 -7.47 -8.38
C ASN A 158 0.49 -7.72 -8.95
N TRP A 159 -0.08 -6.72 -9.61
CA TRP A 159 -1.43 -6.74 -10.18
C TRP A 159 -1.64 -7.81 -11.27
N ASN A 160 -0.59 -8.36 -11.90
CA ASN A 160 -0.75 -9.39 -12.93
C ASN A 160 -1.38 -10.67 -12.36
N GLY A 161 -1.00 -11.05 -11.13
CA GLY A 161 -1.61 -12.19 -10.46
C GLY A 161 -3.06 -11.96 -9.98
N TYR A 162 -3.65 -10.79 -10.22
CA TYR A 162 -5.00 -10.42 -9.76
C TYR A 162 -5.78 -9.71 -10.88
N ALA A 163 -5.83 -10.36 -12.03
CA ALA A 163 -6.27 -9.78 -13.28
C ALA A 163 -7.72 -9.25 -13.25
N SER A 164 -8.62 -9.89 -12.48
CA SER A 164 -10.01 -9.41 -12.37
C SER A 164 -10.10 -8.03 -11.72
N GLN A 165 -9.41 -7.81 -10.60
CA GLN A 165 -9.43 -6.52 -9.92
C GLN A 165 -8.62 -5.45 -10.68
N ARG A 166 -7.48 -5.84 -11.30
CA ARG A 166 -6.74 -4.96 -12.19
C ARG A 166 -7.64 -4.42 -13.31
N ARG A 167 -8.35 -5.31 -13.99
CA ARG A 167 -9.33 -4.94 -15.04
C ARG A 167 -10.45 -4.07 -14.48
N GLU A 168 -10.96 -4.37 -13.30
CA GLU A 168 -12.03 -3.59 -12.67
C GLU A 168 -11.61 -2.13 -12.44
N ILE A 169 -10.39 -1.88 -11.96
CA ILE A 169 -9.88 -0.51 -11.77
C ILE A 169 -9.70 0.18 -13.12
N LEU A 170 -9.00 -0.45 -14.07
CA LEU A 170 -8.70 0.16 -15.36
C LEU A 170 -9.99 0.50 -16.13
N ASN A 171 -10.96 -0.41 -16.20
CA ASN A 171 -12.25 -0.13 -16.82
C ASN A 171 -13.02 0.99 -16.11
N HIS A 172 -12.87 1.15 -14.80
CA HIS A 172 -13.51 2.24 -14.05
C HIS A 172 -12.88 3.60 -14.35
N ILE A 173 -11.60 3.63 -14.69
CA ILE A 173 -10.88 4.86 -15.05
C ILE A 173 -11.19 5.27 -16.49
N ASP A 174 -11.39 4.30 -17.37
CA ASP A 174 -11.63 4.51 -18.81
C ASP A 174 -13.07 4.94 -19.12
N ASN A 175 -14.04 4.70 -18.22
CA ASN A 175 -15.45 5.10 -18.36
C ASN A 175 -15.78 6.36 -17.54
#